data_ed42d6cbe68215a4d0983ac41e907b98
#
_entry.id   ed42d6cbe68215a4d0983ac41e907b98
#
_cell.length_a   1.000
_cell.length_b   1.000
_cell.length_c   1.000
_cell.angle_alpha   90.00
_cell.angle_beta   90.00
_cell.angle_gamma   90.00
#
_symmetry.space_group_name_H-M   'P 1'
#
loop_
_entity.id
_entity.type
_entity.pdbx_description
1 polymer ?
#
loop_
_entity_poly.entity_id
_entity_poly.type
_entity_poly.pdbx_seq_one_letter_code
_entity_poly.pdbx_strand_id
1 'polypeptide(L)'
;MKAFLKSLSIAICVISFTCAQNQVSAQDSTDLPDAPAPVPTTDSARVTALPDLFGNIAPSDDPAQTGRPRVDNTTGEPQREATWRTLPGDFLHDQKDIWTFPIRLFKGHSVLPTAIVLGGTIGLIYADPHAMPYFRTHQKNWDKPNDVFDPMITTAEVIALPAGLLTAGYIRHDNREVNTALLATEAYGDTVVVNLAMKAITRRERPSDVPPGGDFGDTFFNGGKSPLHGSSFPSGHSMAVWSVATVVAERYRHRGKPWIPILSYTLATAISFSRITEAAHFPSDVWLGASLGYTIARYQTLSPR
;
A
#
# COMPACT_ATOMS: atom_id res chain seq x y z
N MET A 1 -13.00 -23.26 4.72
CA MET A 1 -14.28 -22.63 4.34
C MET A 1 -14.77 -21.62 5.39
N LYS A 2 -14.84 -21.95 6.70
CA LYS A 2 -15.27 -20.98 7.76
C LYS A 2 -14.29 -19.80 7.95
N ALA A 3 -12.97 -20.00 7.82
CA ALA A 3 -11.96 -18.96 7.90
C ALA A 3 -12.04 -18.02 6.70
N PHE A 4 -12.18 -18.55 5.50
CA PHE A 4 -12.37 -17.77 4.26
C PHE A 4 -13.58 -16.83 4.34
N LEU A 5 -14.70 -17.32 4.88
CA LEU A 5 -15.90 -16.50 5.10
C LEU A 5 -15.68 -15.39 6.15
N LYS A 6 -14.86 -15.62 7.20
CA LYS A 6 -14.54 -14.58 8.19
C LYS A 6 -13.64 -13.48 7.63
N SER A 7 -12.62 -13.83 6.85
CA SER A 7 -11.73 -12.85 6.24
C SER A 7 -12.39 -12.08 5.11
N LEU A 8 -13.23 -12.75 4.32
CA LEU A 8 -14.08 -12.08 3.34
C LEU A 8 -15.04 -11.10 4.02
N SER A 9 -15.54 -11.43 5.23
CA SER A 9 -16.36 -10.51 6.04
C SER A 9 -15.59 -9.29 6.50
N ILE A 10 -14.30 -9.40 6.85
CA ILE A 10 -13.46 -8.26 7.26
C ILE A 10 -13.18 -7.36 6.04
N ALA A 11 -12.81 -7.93 4.91
CA ALA A 11 -12.60 -7.18 3.66
C ALA A 11 -13.90 -6.50 3.18
N ILE A 12 -15.04 -7.20 3.25
CA ILE A 12 -16.37 -6.64 2.92
C ILE A 12 -16.77 -5.57 3.94
N CYS A 13 -16.47 -5.72 5.24
CA CYS A 13 -16.72 -4.68 6.24
C CYS A 13 -15.92 -3.40 5.96
N VAL A 14 -14.65 -3.50 5.57
CA VAL A 14 -13.84 -2.33 5.21
C VAL A 14 -14.41 -1.64 3.96
N ILE A 15 -14.83 -2.40 2.95
CA ILE A 15 -15.46 -1.88 1.73
C ILE A 15 -16.83 -1.30 2.04
N SER A 16 -17.66 -1.98 2.85
CA SER A 16 -19.01 -1.53 3.22
C SER A 16 -18.97 -0.31 4.13
N PHE A 17 -17.97 -0.17 5.01
CA PHE A 17 -17.82 0.99 5.88
C PHE A 17 -17.40 2.25 5.10
N THR A 18 -16.56 2.11 4.08
CA THR A 18 -16.26 3.20 3.13
C THR A 18 -17.50 3.57 2.32
N CYS A 19 -18.37 2.62 1.99
CA CYS A 19 -19.61 2.84 1.26
C CYS A 19 -20.65 3.60 2.10
N ALA A 20 -20.87 3.21 3.35
CA ALA A 20 -21.84 3.82 4.24
C ALA A 20 -21.52 5.28 4.60
N GLN A 21 -20.23 5.62 4.73
CA GLN A 21 -19.81 6.98 5.06
C GLN A 21 -19.99 7.99 3.91
N ASN A 22 -19.96 7.56 2.65
CA ASN A 22 -20.26 8.44 1.53
C ASN A 22 -21.76 8.74 1.39
N GLN A 23 -22.65 7.88 1.91
CA GLN A 23 -24.09 8.15 1.88
C GLN A 23 -24.53 9.13 2.96
N VAL A 24 -23.90 9.13 4.15
CA VAL A 24 -24.21 10.06 5.23
C VAL A 24 -23.80 11.50 4.86
N SER A 25 -22.77 11.69 4.04
CA SER A 25 -22.34 13.01 3.58
C SER A 25 -23.27 13.64 2.53
N ALA A 26 -24.13 12.85 1.87
CA ALA A 26 -25.06 13.33 0.85
C ALA A 26 -26.45 13.71 1.42
N GLN A 27 -26.78 13.30 2.65
CA GLN A 27 -28.07 13.59 3.28
C GLN A 27 -28.07 14.82 4.20
N ASP A 28 -26.89 15.37 4.52
CA ASP A 28 -26.78 16.48 5.49
C ASP A 28 -26.83 17.88 4.85
N SER A 29 -27.23 17.98 3.57
CA SER A 29 -27.29 19.26 2.85
C SER A 29 -28.71 19.79 2.59
N THR A 30 -29.75 19.21 3.22
CA THR A 30 -31.15 19.61 2.98
C THR A 30 -31.88 20.29 4.13
N ASP A 31 -31.21 20.54 5.27
CA ASP A 31 -31.82 21.31 6.39
C ASP A 31 -30.96 22.54 6.76
N LEU A 32 -30.99 23.56 5.88
CA LEU A 32 -30.63 24.92 6.24
C LEU A 32 -31.92 25.73 6.37
N PRO A 33 -32.14 26.48 7.49
CA PRO A 33 -33.31 27.34 7.65
C PRO A 33 -33.29 28.47 6.61
N ASP A 34 -34.48 28.80 6.11
CA ASP A 34 -34.75 29.84 5.11
C ASP A 34 -34.02 31.16 5.42
N ALA A 35 -33.23 31.61 4.42
CA ALA A 35 -32.64 32.93 4.45
C ALA A 35 -33.72 34.00 4.32
N PRO A 36 -33.63 35.14 5.04
CA PRO A 36 -34.61 36.22 4.95
C PRO A 36 -34.57 36.86 3.54
N ALA A 37 -35.77 37.25 3.07
CA ALA A 37 -36.03 37.84 1.76
C ALA A 37 -35.14 39.08 1.47
N PRO A 38 -34.73 39.31 0.23
CA PRO A 38 -33.91 40.43 -0.12
C PRO A 38 -34.69 41.73 -0.11
N VAL A 39 -34.11 42.76 0.50
CA VAL A 39 -34.62 44.16 0.51
C VAL A 39 -34.34 44.76 -0.86
N PRO A 40 -35.31 45.47 -1.52
CA PRO A 40 -35.06 46.12 -2.75
C PRO A 40 -34.27 47.42 -2.57
N THR A 41 -33.09 47.50 -3.13
CA THR A 41 -32.36 48.76 -3.31
C THR A 41 -32.45 49.20 -4.76
N THR A 42 -33.18 50.25 -4.99
CA THR A 42 -33.08 51.15 -6.14
C THR A 42 -31.76 51.94 -6.00
N ASP A 43 -30.89 51.94 -6.96
CA ASP A 43 -30.56 53.04 -7.83
C ASP A 43 -29.34 52.81 -8.76
N SER A 44 -29.47 53.39 -9.88
CA SER A 44 -28.64 53.34 -11.06
C SER A 44 -27.26 53.94 -10.88
N ALA A 45 -26.20 53.20 -11.31
CA ALA A 45 -25.03 53.84 -11.91
C ALA A 45 -24.50 52.98 -13.06
N ARG A 46 -24.58 53.49 -14.26
CA ARG A 46 -23.95 52.98 -15.48
C ARG A 46 -22.44 52.83 -15.24
N VAL A 47 -21.92 51.63 -15.32
CA VAL A 47 -20.50 51.37 -15.57
C VAL A 47 -20.40 50.68 -16.91
N THR A 48 -19.71 51.36 -17.82
CA THR A 48 -19.35 50.97 -19.18
C THR A 48 -18.73 49.58 -19.22
N ALA A 49 -19.24 48.78 -20.12
CA ALA A 49 -18.75 47.45 -20.44
C ALA A 49 -17.28 47.49 -20.90
N LEU A 50 -16.43 46.73 -20.20
CA LEU A 50 -15.14 46.27 -20.70
C LEU A 50 -15.37 44.97 -21.50
N PRO A 51 -14.69 44.78 -22.64
CA PRO A 51 -14.93 43.63 -23.50
C PRO A 51 -14.51 42.33 -22.82
N ASP A 52 -15.31 41.30 -23.00
CA ASP A 52 -15.10 39.91 -22.59
C ASP A 52 -13.73 39.38 -23.09
N LEU A 53 -12.75 39.35 -22.19
CA LEU A 53 -11.41 38.78 -22.43
C LEU A 53 -11.24 37.36 -21.90
N PHE A 54 -12.29 36.76 -21.36
CA PHE A 54 -12.30 35.37 -20.94
C PHE A 54 -13.45 34.63 -21.63
N GLY A 55 -13.17 34.24 -22.89
CA GLY A 55 -14.05 33.34 -23.61
C GLY A 55 -14.24 32.04 -22.79
N ASN A 56 -15.46 31.56 -22.70
CA ASN A 56 -15.88 30.27 -22.22
C ASN A 56 -14.91 29.17 -22.68
N ILE A 57 -14.00 28.75 -21.79
CA ILE A 57 -13.29 27.51 -21.98
C ILE A 57 -14.19 26.42 -21.39
N ALA A 58 -15.02 25.84 -22.26
CA ALA A 58 -15.63 24.54 -21.95
C ALA A 58 -14.51 23.53 -21.66
N PRO A 59 -14.69 22.59 -20.70
CA PRO A 59 -13.71 21.55 -20.47
C PRO A 59 -13.54 20.76 -21.78
N SER A 60 -12.38 20.87 -22.42
CA SER A 60 -12.08 20.03 -23.57
C SER A 60 -11.82 18.61 -23.08
N ASP A 61 -12.67 17.68 -23.45
CA ASP A 61 -12.42 16.24 -23.37
C ASP A 61 -11.30 15.86 -24.37
N ASP A 62 -10.10 16.41 -24.19
CA ASP A 62 -8.94 16.08 -25.00
C ASP A 62 -8.23 14.86 -24.36
N PRO A 63 -8.27 13.70 -25.01
CA PRO A 63 -7.61 12.49 -24.52
C PRO A 63 -6.08 12.60 -24.47
N ALA A 64 -5.48 13.70 -24.93
CA ALA A 64 -4.04 13.93 -24.94
C ALA A 64 -3.47 14.49 -23.61
N GLN A 65 -4.30 14.79 -22.61
CA GLN A 65 -3.83 15.30 -21.30
C GLN A 65 -3.58 14.21 -20.25
N THR A 66 -3.49 12.94 -20.63
CA THR A 66 -3.21 11.82 -19.75
C THR A 66 -1.72 11.74 -19.38
N GLY A 67 -1.25 12.61 -18.52
CA GLY A 67 0.15 12.60 -18.06
C GLY A 67 0.55 13.75 -17.15
N ARG A 68 -0.36 14.70 -16.89
CA ARG A 68 -0.07 15.77 -15.92
C ARG A 68 -0.57 15.37 -14.52
N PRO A 69 0.24 15.54 -13.47
CA PRO A 69 -0.20 15.28 -12.11
C PRO A 69 -1.40 16.16 -11.79
N ARG A 70 -2.53 15.54 -11.44
CA ARG A 70 -3.72 16.27 -11.00
C ARG A 70 -3.46 16.79 -9.59
N VAL A 71 -3.58 18.08 -9.41
CA VAL A 71 -3.53 18.71 -8.08
C VAL A 71 -4.83 18.38 -7.36
N ASP A 72 -4.76 17.69 -6.23
CA ASP A 72 -5.92 17.52 -5.36
C ASP A 72 -6.27 18.90 -4.78
N ASN A 73 -7.41 19.45 -5.16
CA ASN A 73 -7.88 20.77 -4.72
C ASN A 73 -8.07 20.88 -3.19
N THR A 74 -8.03 19.74 -2.47
CA THR A 74 -8.15 19.70 -1.02
C THR A 74 -6.82 19.81 -0.28
N THR A 75 -5.69 19.44 -0.91
CA THR A 75 -4.38 19.41 -0.25
C THR A 75 -3.29 20.18 -0.99
N GLY A 76 -3.54 20.60 -2.23
CA GLY A 76 -2.54 21.26 -3.09
C GLY A 76 -1.35 20.39 -3.51
N GLU A 77 -1.27 19.14 -3.08
CA GLU A 77 -0.20 18.23 -3.47
C GLU A 77 -0.52 17.49 -4.78
N PRO A 78 0.43 17.45 -5.74
CA PRO A 78 0.26 16.70 -6.97
C PRO A 78 0.19 15.20 -6.64
N GLN A 79 -0.93 14.57 -6.96
CA GLN A 79 -1.09 13.13 -6.81
C GLN A 79 -0.89 12.45 -8.17
N ARG A 80 -0.08 11.39 -8.18
CA ARG A 80 0.09 10.58 -9.37
C ARG A 80 -1.23 9.90 -9.75
N GLU A 81 -1.54 9.91 -11.04
CA GLU A 81 -2.65 9.15 -11.62
C GLU A 81 -2.10 8.01 -12.47
N ALA A 82 -2.68 6.83 -12.30
CA ALA A 82 -2.38 5.65 -13.12
C ALA A 82 -3.58 5.29 -13.99
N THR A 83 -3.30 4.81 -15.19
CA THR A 83 -4.31 4.29 -16.11
C THR A 83 -3.88 2.92 -16.61
N TRP A 84 -4.80 2.12 -17.13
CA TRP A 84 -4.46 0.83 -17.73
C TRP A 84 -3.43 0.93 -18.86
N ARG A 85 -3.38 2.07 -19.55
CA ARG A 85 -2.45 2.31 -20.66
C ARG A 85 -1.04 2.67 -20.16
N THR A 86 -0.95 3.42 -19.07
CA THR A 86 0.34 3.87 -18.51
C THR A 86 0.98 2.81 -17.64
N LEU A 87 0.18 1.95 -16.99
CA LEU A 87 0.61 0.96 -16.00
C LEU A 87 1.84 0.12 -16.45
N PRO A 88 1.90 -0.46 -17.68
CA PRO A 88 3.07 -1.25 -18.07
C PRO A 88 4.34 -0.42 -18.20
N GLY A 89 4.23 0.79 -18.75
CA GLY A 89 5.37 1.73 -18.88
C GLY A 89 5.85 2.20 -17.51
N ASP A 90 4.91 2.51 -16.65
CA ASP A 90 5.14 2.96 -15.27
C ASP A 90 5.86 1.87 -14.46
N PHE A 91 5.38 0.64 -14.51
CA PHE A 91 6.00 -0.52 -13.89
C PHE A 91 7.47 -0.72 -14.35
N LEU A 92 7.73 -0.65 -15.65
CA LEU A 92 9.10 -0.78 -16.18
C LEU A 92 10.00 0.36 -15.70
N HIS A 93 9.46 1.57 -15.59
CA HIS A 93 10.17 2.72 -15.06
C HIS A 93 10.51 2.52 -13.58
N ASP A 94 9.55 2.07 -12.77
CA ASP A 94 9.77 1.79 -11.35
C ASP A 94 10.82 0.69 -11.16
N GLN A 95 10.73 -0.39 -11.92
CA GLN A 95 11.75 -1.46 -11.87
C GLN A 95 13.15 -0.91 -12.20
N LYS A 96 13.28 -0.09 -13.25
CA LYS A 96 14.56 0.55 -13.56
C LYS A 96 15.08 1.39 -12.39
N ASP A 97 14.23 2.18 -11.78
CA ASP A 97 14.60 3.07 -10.68
C ASP A 97 14.95 2.30 -9.40
N ILE A 98 14.24 1.22 -9.12
CA ILE A 98 14.53 0.32 -8.00
C ILE A 98 15.91 -0.31 -8.18
N TRP A 99 16.20 -0.88 -9.36
CA TRP A 99 17.47 -1.56 -9.60
C TRP A 99 18.65 -0.61 -9.79
N THR A 100 18.42 0.66 -10.13
CA THR A 100 19.46 1.70 -10.18
C THR A 100 19.61 2.46 -8.85
N PHE A 101 18.79 2.17 -7.85
CA PHE A 101 18.85 2.80 -6.51
C PHE A 101 20.26 2.73 -5.88
N PRO A 102 21.02 1.62 -5.93
CA PRO A 102 22.36 1.60 -5.39
C PRO A 102 23.27 2.69 -5.97
N ILE A 103 23.13 3.03 -7.25
CA ILE A 103 23.90 4.10 -7.89
C ILE A 103 23.54 5.48 -7.30
N ARG A 104 22.24 5.68 -7.03
CA ARG A 104 21.76 6.92 -6.38
C ARG A 104 22.22 7.02 -4.94
N LEU A 105 22.27 5.90 -4.22
CA LEU A 105 22.78 5.82 -2.86
C LEU A 105 24.27 6.25 -2.79
N PHE A 106 25.11 5.77 -3.71
CA PHE A 106 26.52 6.19 -3.81
C PHE A 106 26.68 7.67 -4.10
N LYS A 107 25.69 8.33 -4.70
CA LYS A 107 25.63 9.78 -4.90
C LYS A 107 25.12 10.55 -3.67
N GLY A 108 24.92 9.90 -2.55
CA GLY A 108 24.49 10.52 -1.29
C GLY A 108 22.98 10.69 -1.11
N HIS A 109 22.15 10.15 -2.01
CA HIS A 109 20.70 10.23 -1.88
C HIS A 109 20.16 9.14 -0.94
N SER A 110 19.23 9.49 -0.05
CA SER A 110 18.54 8.55 0.86
C SER A 110 19.45 7.73 1.78
N VAL A 111 20.65 8.24 2.12
CA VAL A 111 21.65 7.51 2.93
C VAL A 111 21.09 7.19 4.31
N LEU A 112 20.47 8.15 5.01
CA LEU A 112 19.97 7.93 6.36
C LEU A 112 18.83 6.89 6.42
N PRO A 113 17.76 6.98 5.61
CA PRO A 113 16.73 5.95 5.59
C PRO A 113 17.29 4.57 5.26
N THR A 114 18.21 4.48 4.29
CA THR A 114 18.86 3.22 3.92
C THR A 114 19.68 2.65 5.07
N ALA A 115 20.45 3.50 5.77
CA ALA A 115 21.24 3.09 6.93
C ALA A 115 20.36 2.55 8.07
N ILE A 116 19.19 3.17 8.30
CA ILE A 116 18.22 2.71 9.30
C ILE A 116 17.68 1.32 8.91
N VAL A 117 17.26 1.14 7.65
CA VAL A 117 16.71 -0.14 7.19
C VAL A 117 17.77 -1.23 7.23
N LEU A 118 18.98 -0.97 6.70
CA LEU A 118 20.07 -1.95 6.72
C LEU A 118 20.57 -2.23 8.12
N GLY A 119 20.79 -1.21 8.95
CA GLY A 119 21.21 -1.38 10.33
C GLY A 119 20.19 -2.16 11.15
N GLY A 120 18.90 -1.85 11.02
CA GLY A 120 17.81 -2.61 11.63
C GLY A 120 17.79 -4.08 11.15
N THR A 121 17.98 -4.29 9.85
CA THR A 121 18.03 -5.64 9.26
C THR A 121 19.22 -6.45 9.84
N ILE A 122 20.41 -5.87 9.86
CA ILE A 122 21.61 -6.53 10.40
C ILE A 122 21.43 -6.83 11.90
N GLY A 123 20.93 -5.85 12.67
CA GLY A 123 20.66 -6.03 14.10
C GLY A 123 19.64 -7.14 14.38
N LEU A 124 18.59 -7.22 13.55
CA LEU A 124 17.59 -8.27 13.68
C LEU A 124 18.11 -9.65 13.20
N ILE A 125 18.96 -9.71 12.16
CA ILE A 125 19.62 -10.97 11.76
C ILE A 125 20.44 -11.52 12.95
N TYR A 126 21.14 -10.64 13.67
CA TYR A 126 21.85 -11.05 14.89
C TYR A 126 20.93 -11.49 16.02
N ALA A 127 19.74 -10.90 16.12
CA ALA A 127 18.74 -11.24 17.13
C ALA A 127 17.90 -12.49 16.78
N ASP A 128 17.78 -12.85 15.50
CA ASP A 128 16.94 -13.96 15.01
C ASP A 128 17.18 -15.28 15.74
N PRO A 129 18.45 -15.74 15.97
CA PRO A 129 18.73 -16.98 16.69
C PRO A 129 18.25 -16.97 18.15
N HIS A 130 18.12 -15.80 18.75
CA HIS A 130 17.65 -15.63 20.13
C HIS A 130 16.12 -15.56 20.21
N ALA A 131 15.48 -14.98 19.20
CA ALA A 131 14.04 -14.78 19.16
C ALA A 131 13.26 -16.01 18.67
N MET A 132 13.77 -16.69 17.63
CA MET A 132 13.03 -17.78 16.98
C MET A 132 12.77 -19.00 17.82
N PRO A 133 13.67 -19.46 18.73
CA PRO A 133 13.36 -20.57 19.63
C PRO A 133 12.09 -20.34 20.44
N TYR A 134 11.85 -19.12 20.92
CA TYR A 134 10.64 -18.77 21.64
C TYR A 134 9.38 -18.94 20.77
N PHE A 135 9.33 -18.31 19.60
CA PHE A 135 8.17 -18.39 18.73
C PHE A 135 7.89 -19.83 18.28
N ARG A 136 8.94 -20.59 17.94
CA ARG A 136 8.79 -21.97 17.50
C ARG A 136 8.24 -22.90 18.58
N THR A 137 8.66 -22.72 19.84
CA THR A 137 8.17 -23.55 20.95
C THR A 137 6.77 -23.15 21.40
N HIS A 138 6.35 -21.91 21.16
CA HIS A 138 5.07 -21.38 21.61
C HIS A 138 4.04 -21.19 20.47
N GLN A 139 4.22 -21.82 19.32
CA GLN A 139 3.31 -21.70 18.18
C GLN A 139 1.85 -21.93 18.52
N LYS A 140 1.57 -22.96 19.36
CA LYS A 140 0.20 -23.28 19.79
C LYS A 140 -0.54 -22.13 20.48
N ASN A 141 0.19 -21.22 21.12
CA ASN A 141 -0.41 -20.05 21.76
C ASN A 141 -0.94 -19.03 20.72
N TRP A 142 -0.47 -19.14 19.48
CA TRP A 142 -0.79 -18.23 18.39
C TRP A 142 -1.72 -18.85 17.32
N ASP A 143 -2.14 -20.11 17.49
CA ASP A 143 -2.97 -20.81 16.50
C ASP A 143 -4.23 -20.01 16.16
N LYS A 144 -4.99 -19.56 17.18
CA LYS A 144 -6.23 -18.80 16.95
C LYS A 144 -6.03 -17.44 16.26
N PRO A 145 -5.08 -16.58 16.68
CA PRO A 145 -4.73 -15.37 15.92
C PRO A 145 -4.22 -15.67 14.51
N ASN A 146 -3.39 -16.69 14.34
CA ASN A 146 -2.82 -17.06 13.06
C ASN A 146 -3.87 -17.60 12.07
N ASP A 147 -4.91 -18.29 12.56
CA ASP A 147 -6.04 -18.74 11.71
C ASP A 147 -6.73 -17.58 10.98
N VAL A 148 -6.69 -16.36 11.55
CA VAL A 148 -7.24 -15.16 10.91
C VAL A 148 -6.35 -14.69 9.78
N PHE A 149 -5.03 -14.87 9.92
CA PHE A 149 -4.01 -14.38 8.98
C PHE A 149 -3.31 -15.52 8.24
N ASP A 150 -4.03 -16.61 7.97
CA ASP A 150 -3.51 -17.73 7.16
C ASP A 150 -2.87 -17.23 5.85
N PRO A 151 -1.72 -17.80 5.41
CA PRO A 151 -1.01 -17.34 4.22
C PRO A 151 -1.84 -17.28 2.94
N MET A 152 -2.73 -18.25 2.73
CA MET A 152 -3.60 -18.27 1.57
C MET A 152 -4.67 -17.17 1.65
N ILE A 153 -5.22 -16.97 2.85
CA ILE A 153 -6.22 -15.92 3.12
C ILE A 153 -5.59 -14.55 2.92
N THR A 154 -4.42 -14.31 3.51
CA THR A 154 -3.70 -13.02 3.39
C THR A 154 -3.30 -12.71 1.96
N THR A 155 -2.86 -13.71 1.20
CA THR A 155 -2.55 -13.52 -0.24
C THR A 155 -3.82 -13.15 -1.00
N ALA A 156 -4.92 -13.82 -0.72
CA ALA A 156 -6.20 -13.49 -1.33
C ALA A 156 -6.67 -12.07 -0.95
N GLU A 157 -6.49 -11.64 0.30
CA GLU A 157 -6.84 -10.30 0.76
C GLU A 157 -6.01 -9.19 0.09
N VAL A 158 -4.70 -9.40 -0.07
CA VAL A 158 -3.81 -8.45 -0.77
C VAL A 158 -4.24 -8.23 -2.22
N ILE A 159 -4.76 -9.28 -2.88
CA ILE A 159 -5.28 -9.18 -4.25
C ILE A 159 -6.72 -8.64 -4.24
N ALA A 160 -7.54 -9.09 -3.31
CA ALA A 160 -8.95 -8.71 -3.24
C ALA A 160 -9.18 -7.23 -2.91
N LEU A 161 -8.29 -6.60 -2.12
CA LEU A 161 -8.44 -5.20 -1.77
C LEU A 161 -8.30 -4.27 -2.99
N PRO A 162 -7.25 -4.34 -3.82
CA PRO A 162 -7.19 -3.57 -5.06
C PRO A 162 -8.33 -3.92 -6.03
N ALA A 163 -8.69 -5.20 -6.17
CA ALA A 163 -9.79 -5.62 -7.03
C ALA A 163 -11.15 -5.07 -6.56
N GLY A 164 -11.36 -5.06 -5.24
CA GLY A 164 -12.56 -4.47 -4.62
C GLY A 164 -12.64 -2.97 -4.82
N LEU A 165 -11.53 -2.24 -4.61
CA LEU A 165 -11.44 -0.81 -4.88
C LEU A 165 -11.68 -0.49 -6.36
N LEU A 166 -11.13 -1.30 -7.27
CA LEU A 166 -11.33 -1.15 -8.70
C LEU A 166 -12.81 -1.31 -9.06
N THR A 167 -13.42 -2.40 -8.58
CA THR A 167 -14.85 -2.68 -8.82
C THR A 167 -15.74 -1.59 -8.24
N ALA A 168 -15.49 -1.18 -6.99
CA ALA A 168 -16.24 -0.13 -6.33
C ALA A 168 -16.10 1.22 -7.08
N GLY A 169 -14.88 1.55 -7.51
CA GLY A 169 -14.60 2.76 -8.28
C GLY A 169 -15.36 2.80 -9.61
N TYR A 170 -15.42 1.69 -10.33
CA TYR A 170 -16.21 1.62 -11.56
C TYR A 170 -17.71 1.73 -11.32
N ILE A 171 -18.24 1.06 -10.30
CA ILE A 171 -19.68 1.13 -9.97
C ILE A 171 -20.10 2.54 -9.53
N ARG A 172 -19.24 3.23 -8.78
CA ARG A 172 -19.51 4.57 -8.25
C ARG A 172 -19.06 5.69 -9.18
N HIS A 173 -18.45 5.38 -10.31
CA HIS A 173 -17.79 6.36 -11.19
C HIS A 173 -16.75 7.21 -10.44
N ASP A 174 -16.07 6.64 -9.43
CA ASP A 174 -15.01 7.31 -8.66
C ASP A 174 -13.63 6.98 -9.24
N ASN A 175 -13.12 7.90 -10.04
CA ASN A 175 -11.81 7.77 -10.67
C ASN A 175 -10.67 7.64 -9.64
N ARG A 176 -10.85 8.17 -8.44
CA ARG A 176 -9.83 8.08 -7.38
C ARG A 176 -9.71 6.66 -6.83
N GLU A 177 -10.84 5.97 -6.61
CA GLU A 177 -10.83 4.56 -6.17
C GLU A 177 -10.18 3.69 -7.25
N VAL A 178 -10.52 3.93 -8.54
CA VAL A 178 -9.89 3.24 -9.67
C VAL A 178 -8.39 3.50 -9.69
N ASN A 179 -7.97 4.75 -9.58
CA ASN A 179 -6.54 5.11 -9.54
C ASN A 179 -5.81 4.49 -8.35
N THR A 180 -6.43 4.48 -7.17
CA THR A 180 -5.84 3.86 -5.97
C THR A 180 -5.66 2.36 -6.16
N ALA A 181 -6.64 1.69 -6.78
CA ALA A 181 -6.56 0.28 -7.11
C ALA A 181 -5.42 -0.03 -8.09
N LEU A 182 -5.27 0.76 -9.14
CA LEU A 182 -4.21 0.59 -10.15
C LEU A 182 -2.83 0.79 -9.52
N LEU A 183 -2.65 1.86 -8.73
CA LEU A 183 -1.39 2.13 -8.02
C LEU A 183 -1.07 1.03 -6.99
N ALA A 184 -2.07 0.51 -6.28
CA ALA A 184 -1.86 -0.61 -5.35
C ALA A 184 -1.44 -1.89 -6.07
N THR A 185 -2.02 -2.15 -7.24
CA THR A 185 -1.65 -3.29 -8.10
C THR A 185 -0.21 -3.14 -8.63
N GLU A 186 0.17 -1.93 -9.05
CA GLU A 186 1.52 -1.62 -9.51
C GLU A 186 2.54 -1.82 -8.38
N ALA A 187 2.31 -1.21 -7.20
CA ALA A 187 3.18 -1.36 -6.04
C ALA A 187 3.35 -2.83 -5.62
N TYR A 188 2.27 -3.61 -5.66
CA TYR A 188 2.33 -5.05 -5.41
C TYR A 188 3.20 -5.76 -6.45
N GLY A 189 2.99 -5.48 -7.75
CA GLY A 189 3.79 -6.05 -8.83
C GLY A 189 5.28 -5.76 -8.69
N ASP A 190 5.64 -4.50 -8.37
CA ASP A 190 7.02 -4.09 -8.14
C ASP A 190 7.66 -4.87 -7.00
N THR A 191 6.93 -5.03 -5.89
CA THR A 191 7.43 -5.77 -4.74
C THR A 191 7.60 -7.26 -5.02
N VAL A 192 6.75 -7.86 -5.85
CA VAL A 192 6.88 -9.28 -6.25
C VAL A 192 8.20 -9.52 -6.98
N VAL A 193 8.56 -8.67 -7.95
CA VAL A 193 9.82 -8.81 -8.71
C VAL A 193 11.02 -8.70 -7.78
N VAL A 194 11.06 -7.68 -6.92
CA VAL A 194 12.16 -7.48 -5.96
C VAL A 194 12.24 -8.65 -4.98
N ASN A 195 11.10 -9.13 -4.47
CA ASN A 195 11.04 -10.26 -3.54
C ASN A 195 11.61 -11.54 -4.17
N LEU A 196 11.20 -11.86 -5.40
CA LEU A 196 11.69 -13.05 -6.12
C LEU A 196 13.20 -12.98 -6.36
N ALA A 197 13.71 -11.82 -6.78
CA ALA A 197 15.15 -11.64 -7.01
C ALA A 197 15.93 -11.79 -5.69
N MET A 198 15.49 -11.18 -4.60
CA MET A 198 16.17 -11.30 -3.32
C MET A 198 16.12 -12.73 -2.77
N LYS A 199 15.00 -13.42 -2.90
CA LYS A 199 14.90 -14.84 -2.51
C LYS A 199 15.83 -15.74 -3.31
N ALA A 200 15.96 -15.50 -4.61
CA ALA A 200 16.88 -16.25 -5.46
C ALA A 200 18.35 -16.06 -5.04
N ILE A 201 18.71 -14.87 -4.56
CA ILE A 201 20.08 -14.57 -4.11
C ILE A 201 20.34 -15.11 -2.72
N THR A 202 19.44 -14.83 -1.76
CA THR A 202 19.69 -15.09 -0.33
C THR A 202 19.49 -16.55 0.07
N ARG A 203 18.52 -17.21 -0.56
CA ARG A 203 18.19 -18.62 -0.33
C ARG A 203 18.18 -18.99 1.15
N ARG A 204 17.60 -18.13 2.00
CA ARG A 204 17.54 -18.33 3.44
C ARG A 204 16.54 -19.42 3.77
N GLU A 205 16.96 -20.39 4.60
CA GLU A 205 16.08 -21.41 5.16
C GLU A 205 14.99 -20.77 6.05
N ARG A 206 13.79 -21.36 6.07
CA ARG A 206 12.71 -20.88 6.95
C ARG A 206 12.90 -21.37 8.39
N PRO A 207 12.44 -20.60 9.38
CA PRO A 207 12.49 -21.08 10.77
C PRO A 207 11.80 -22.44 10.97
N SER A 208 10.70 -22.72 10.24
CA SER A 208 9.99 -24.00 10.28
C SER A 208 10.82 -25.16 9.76
N ASP A 209 11.73 -24.92 8.85
CA ASP A 209 12.50 -25.95 8.14
C ASP A 209 13.80 -26.31 8.89
N VAL A 210 14.25 -25.45 9.80
CA VAL A 210 15.41 -25.73 10.66
C VAL A 210 15.12 -26.98 11.53
N PRO A 211 15.99 -28.02 11.53
CA PRO A 211 15.75 -29.24 12.29
C PRO A 211 15.63 -28.97 13.81
N PRO A 212 14.97 -29.86 14.57
CA PRO A 212 14.99 -29.77 16.03
C PRO A 212 16.43 -29.80 16.59
N GLY A 213 16.79 -28.75 17.36
CA GLY A 213 18.15 -28.55 17.84
C GLY A 213 19.14 -27.96 16.84
N GLY A 214 18.67 -27.58 15.64
CA GLY A 214 19.47 -26.89 14.63
C GLY A 214 19.75 -25.43 14.99
N ASP A 215 20.75 -24.86 14.30
CA ASP A 215 21.17 -23.49 14.54
C ASP A 215 20.35 -22.50 13.66
N PHE A 216 19.65 -21.57 14.29
CA PHE A 216 18.94 -20.49 13.63
C PHE A 216 19.87 -19.38 13.10
N GLY A 217 21.16 -19.40 13.45
CA GLY A 217 22.15 -18.44 12.99
C GLY A 217 22.70 -18.74 11.59
N ASP A 218 22.77 -20.03 11.23
CA ASP A 218 23.31 -20.49 9.93
C ASP A 218 22.18 -20.90 8.97
N THR A 219 21.42 -19.93 8.48
CA THR A 219 20.23 -20.18 7.67
C THR A 219 20.36 -19.63 6.25
N PHE A 220 21.30 -18.69 5.99
CA PHE A 220 21.50 -18.12 4.65
C PHE A 220 22.21 -19.12 3.74
N PHE A 221 21.77 -19.14 2.47
CA PHE A 221 22.23 -20.00 1.39
C PHE A 221 21.92 -21.50 1.57
N ASN A 222 21.27 -21.88 2.67
CA ASN A 222 20.89 -23.25 3.01
C ASN A 222 19.45 -23.59 2.57
N GLY A 223 18.62 -22.58 2.25
CA GLY A 223 17.23 -22.77 1.82
C GLY A 223 17.09 -23.42 0.46
N GLY A 224 15.85 -23.75 0.12
CA GLY A 224 15.48 -24.50 -1.07
C GLY A 224 16.06 -23.98 -2.40
N LYS A 225 16.08 -24.85 -3.41
CA LYS A 225 16.68 -24.57 -4.72
C LYS A 225 15.83 -23.61 -5.58
N SER A 226 14.56 -23.39 -5.24
CA SER A 226 13.63 -22.55 -6.00
C SER A 226 13.35 -21.22 -5.29
N PRO A 227 13.40 -20.07 -5.98
CA PRO A 227 13.06 -18.79 -5.41
C PRO A 227 11.57 -18.68 -5.01
N LEU A 228 10.71 -19.52 -5.60
CA LEU A 228 9.29 -19.59 -5.29
C LEU A 228 8.99 -20.46 -4.06
N HIS A 229 9.86 -21.41 -3.75
CA HIS A 229 9.69 -22.38 -2.67
C HIS A 229 10.99 -22.48 -1.87
N GLY A 230 10.93 -22.19 -0.60
CA GLY A 230 12.02 -22.49 0.34
C GLY A 230 12.89 -21.31 0.78
N SER A 231 12.83 -20.13 0.20
CA SER A 231 13.56 -18.97 0.72
C SER A 231 12.67 -18.09 1.62
N SER A 232 13.18 -17.79 2.83
CA SER A 232 12.45 -16.96 3.77
C SER A 232 12.72 -15.46 3.64
N PHE A 233 13.89 -15.05 3.13
CA PHE A 233 14.33 -13.65 3.13
C PHE A 233 14.20 -12.97 1.76
N PRO A 234 13.55 -11.81 1.69
CA PRO A 234 12.70 -11.20 2.70
C PRO A 234 11.29 -11.81 2.74
N SER A 235 10.47 -11.43 3.74
CA SER A 235 9.09 -11.88 3.84
C SER A 235 8.23 -11.29 2.71
N GLY A 236 7.73 -12.16 1.81
CA GLY A 236 6.90 -11.74 0.69
C GLY A 236 5.52 -11.22 1.14
N HIS A 237 4.90 -11.83 2.14
CA HIS A 237 3.63 -11.35 2.69
C HIS A 237 3.79 -9.95 3.31
N SER A 238 4.82 -9.74 4.13
CA SER A 238 5.08 -8.43 4.72
C SER A 238 5.32 -7.37 3.64
N MET A 239 6.11 -7.70 2.61
CA MET A 239 6.39 -6.79 1.51
C MET A 239 5.11 -6.40 0.74
N ALA A 240 4.28 -7.38 0.44
CA ALA A 240 3.02 -7.20 -0.28
C ALA A 240 1.99 -6.36 0.52
N VAL A 241 1.74 -6.74 1.79
CA VAL A 241 0.74 -6.02 2.59
C VAL A 241 1.17 -4.59 2.90
N TRP A 242 2.46 -4.34 3.13
CA TRP A 242 2.97 -3.00 3.37
C TRP A 242 2.94 -2.13 2.11
N SER A 243 3.17 -2.68 0.92
CA SER A 243 3.07 -1.91 -0.31
C SER A 243 1.63 -1.46 -0.57
N VAL A 244 0.67 -2.37 -0.49
CA VAL A 244 -0.76 -2.05 -0.69
C VAL A 244 -1.28 -1.11 0.41
N ALA A 245 -0.95 -1.40 1.67
CA ALA A 245 -1.34 -0.56 2.81
C ALA A 245 -0.82 0.87 2.68
N THR A 246 0.42 1.04 2.19
CA THR A 246 1.03 2.37 1.99
C THR A 246 0.30 3.15 0.90
N VAL A 247 -0.03 2.53 -0.24
CA VAL A 247 -0.81 3.19 -1.28
C VAL A 247 -2.16 3.65 -0.74
N VAL A 248 -2.89 2.77 -0.06
CA VAL A 248 -4.19 3.12 0.51
C VAL A 248 -4.05 4.22 1.57
N ALA A 249 -3.11 4.08 2.50
CA ALA A 249 -2.88 5.05 3.57
C ALA A 249 -2.59 6.45 3.01
N GLU A 250 -1.65 6.57 2.08
CA GLU A 250 -1.24 7.87 1.51
C GLU A 250 -2.33 8.48 0.63
N ARG A 251 -3.08 7.69 -0.11
CA ARG A 251 -4.19 8.16 -0.95
C ARG A 251 -5.37 8.71 -0.15
N TYR A 252 -5.56 8.27 1.09
CA TYR A 252 -6.65 8.70 1.97
C TYR A 252 -6.22 9.55 3.15
N ARG A 253 -4.92 9.80 3.35
CA ARG A 253 -4.33 10.51 4.50
C ARG A 253 -4.95 11.89 4.77
N HIS A 254 -5.15 12.69 3.72
CA HIS A 254 -5.57 14.10 3.84
C HIS A 254 -7.07 14.33 3.67
N ARG A 255 -7.89 13.29 3.76
CA ARG A 255 -9.35 13.39 3.55
C ARG A 255 -10.19 13.48 4.82
N GLY A 256 -9.62 13.95 5.92
CA GLY A 256 -10.35 13.98 7.19
C GLY A 256 -10.72 12.60 7.74
N LYS A 257 -10.11 11.54 7.21
CA LYS A 257 -10.31 10.14 7.63
C LYS A 257 -9.01 9.54 8.16
N PRO A 258 -8.44 10.06 9.26
CA PRO A 258 -7.15 9.60 9.79
C PRO A 258 -7.15 8.13 10.22
N TRP A 259 -8.31 7.54 10.40
CA TRP A 259 -8.46 6.13 10.75
C TRP A 259 -8.04 5.18 9.62
N ILE A 260 -8.14 5.60 8.32
CA ILE A 260 -7.76 4.74 7.19
C ILE A 260 -6.25 4.42 7.21
N PRO A 261 -5.33 5.40 7.28
CA PRO A 261 -3.91 5.12 7.45
C PRO A 261 -3.61 4.26 8.68
N ILE A 262 -4.24 4.57 9.83
CA ILE A 262 -4.04 3.82 11.07
C ILE A 262 -4.45 2.37 10.88
N LEU A 263 -5.64 2.12 10.34
CA LEU A 263 -6.13 0.77 10.09
C LEU A 263 -5.25 0.02 9.09
N SER A 264 -4.86 0.66 7.98
CA SER A 264 -4.02 0.05 6.95
C SER A 264 -2.69 -0.43 7.52
N TYR A 265 -1.98 0.42 8.27
CA TYR A 265 -0.69 0.04 8.85
C TYR A 265 -0.83 -0.92 10.03
N THR A 266 -1.93 -0.85 10.80
CA THR A 266 -2.21 -1.82 11.88
C THR A 266 -2.43 -3.22 11.31
N LEU A 267 -3.23 -3.34 10.25
CA LEU A 267 -3.45 -4.62 9.57
C LEU A 267 -2.15 -5.15 8.95
N ALA A 268 -1.40 -4.30 8.24
CA ALA A 268 -0.12 -4.70 7.67
C ALA A 268 0.87 -5.19 8.74
N THR A 269 0.89 -4.55 9.91
CA THR A 269 1.71 -4.96 11.06
C THR A 269 1.25 -6.30 11.63
N ALA A 270 -0.06 -6.48 11.84
CA ALA A 270 -0.63 -7.72 12.38
C ALA A 270 -0.36 -8.92 11.46
N ILE A 271 -0.60 -8.74 10.14
CA ILE A 271 -0.29 -9.76 9.13
C ILE A 271 1.22 -10.07 9.11
N SER A 272 2.06 -9.06 9.18
CA SER A 272 3.51 -9.24 9.20
C SER A 272 3.98 -10.00 10.46
N PHE A 273 3.41 -9.66 11.63
CA PHE A 273 3.72 -10.33 12.88
C PHE A 273 3.27 -11.79 12.91
N SER A 274 2.12 -12.11 12.29
CA SER A 274 1.66 -13.50 12.22
C SER A 274 2.66 -14.41 11.48
N ARG A 275 3.44 -13.87 10.54
CA ARG A 275 4.50 -14.64 9.85
C ARG A 275 5.63 -15.08 10.79
N ILE A 276 5.89 -14.30 11.83
CA ILE A 276 6.88 -14.66 12.87
C ILE A 276 6.30 -15.73 13.80
N THR A 277 5.06 -15.54 14.25
CA THR A 277 4.39 -16.47 15.19
C THR A 277 4.10 -17.83 14.58
N GLU A 278 3.94 -17.90 13.24
CA GLU A 278 3.85 -19.16 12.49
C GLU A 278 5.21 -19.83 12.25
N ALA A 279 6.31 -19.20 12.67
CA ALA A 279 7.67 -19.62 12.31
C ALA A 279 7.89 -19.76 10.79
N ALA A 280 7.15 -19.02 9.98
CA ALA A 280 7.31 -18.96 8.53
C ALA A 280 8.45 -18.04 8.10
N HIS A 281 8.72 -17.00 8.91
CA HIS A 281 9.74 -15.98 8.67
C HIS A 281 10.42 -15.54 9.95
N PHE A 282 11.69 -15.13 9.83
CA PHE A 282 12.44 -14.49 10.90
C PHE A 282 12.00 -13.03 11.10
N PRO A 283 12.19 -12.43 12.29
CA PRO A 283 11.95 -11.00 12.50
C PRO A 283 12.66 -10.10 11.49
N SER A 284 13.89 -10.41 11.10
CA SER A 284 14.64 -9.65 10.09
C SER A 284 14.03 -9.75 8.68
N ASP A 285 13.47 -10.93 8.31
CA ASP A 285 12.78 -11.12 7.02
C ASP A 285 11.54 -10.19 6.93
N VAL A 286 10.80 -10.13 8.05
CA VAL A 286 9.58 -9.33 8.18
C VAL A 286 9.90 -7.84 8.16
N TRP A 287 10.89 -7.41 8.91
CA TRP A 287 11.35 -6.02 8.95
C TRP A 287 11.79 -5.52 7.57
N LEU A 288 12.66 -6.26 6.90
CA LEU A 288 13.13 -5.87 5.57
C LEU A 288 11.97 -5.89 4.56
N GLY A 289 11.11 -6.92 4.60
CA GLY A 289 9.94 -7.00 3.74
C GLY A 289 9.02 -5.79 3.91
N ALA A 290 8.67 -5.44 5.16
CA ALA A 290 7.85 -4.28 5.48
C ALA A 290 8.49 -2.97 5.01
N SER A 291 9.78 -2.80 5.29
CA SER A 291 10.54 -1.60 4.88
C SER A 291 10.60 -1.43 3.36
N LEU A 292 10.86 -2.50 2.63
CA LEU A 292 10.89 -2.48 1.16
C LEU A 292 9.49 -2.25 0.58
N GLY A 293 8.45 -2.91 1.10
CA GLY A 293 7.07 -2.68 0.67
C GLY A 293 6.67 -1.22 0.84
N TYR A 294 6.93 -0.64 2.01
CA TYR A 294 6.68 0.77 2.28
C TYR A 294 7.46 1.71 1.35
N THR A 295 8.77 1.50 1.23
CA THR A 295 9.64 2.41 0.47
C THR A 295 9.36 2.36 -1.04
N ILE A 296 9.11 1.18 -1.61
CA ILE A 296 8.72 1.04 -3.02
C ILE A 296 7.41 1.76 -3.27
N ALA A 297 6.37 1.49 -2.49
CA ALA A 297 5.08 2.15 -2.67
C ALA A 297 5.18 3.66 -2.48
N ARG A 298 5.87 4.15 -1.42
CA ARG A 298 5.92 5.57 -1.08
C ARG A 298 6.79 6.39 -2.02
N TYR A 299 7.94 5.87 -2.43
CA TYR A 299 8.96 6.65 -3.13
C TYR A 299 9.16 6.28 -4.61
N GLN A 300 8.56 5.18 -5.08
CA GLN A 300 8.55 4.83 -6.50
C GLN A 300 7.12 4.96 -7.03
N THR A 301 6.21 4.09 -6.59
CA THR A 301 4.85 4.02 -7.15
C THR A 301 4.05 5.31 -6.96
N LEU A 302 4.11 5.96 -5.80
CA LEU A 302 3.37 7.20 -5.52
C LEU A 302 4.14 8.48 -5.90
N SER A 303 5.38 8.36 -6.37
CA SER A 303 6.17 9.52 -6.77
C SER A 303 5.56 10.22 -7.99
N PRO A 304 5.40 11.55 -7.99
CA PRO A 304 5.00 12.30 -9.19
C PRO A 304 5.98 12.06 -10.35
N ARG A 305 5.44 11.93 -11.57
CA ARG A 305 6.21 11.75 -12.81
C ARG A 305 5.90 12.87 -13.78
#